data_91f3a081d51f62fb9245451b9fd03eeb
#
_entry.id   91f3a081d51f62fb9245451b9fd03eeb
#
_cell.length_a   1.000
_cell.length_b   1.000
_cell.length_c   1.000
_cell.angle_alpha   90.00
_cell.angle_beta   90.00
_cell.angle_gamma   90.00
#
_symmetry.space_group_name_H-M   'P 1'
#
loop_
_entity.id
_entity.type
_entity.pdbx_description
1 polymer ?
#
loop_
_entity_poly.entity_id
_entity_poly.type
_entity_poly.pdbx_seq_one_letter_code
_entity_poly.pdbx_strand_id
1 'polypeptide(L)'
;MDKRRLAEIEQYIINFFQEQQQSRILAKDLFDSTTAYANADIVRALEDLEKRERLLVRHTTEGNDFISLTNHGVAYLGLDGTDVENEAGTLPHPPKSATKAI
;
A
#
# COMPACT_ATOMS: atom_id res chain seq x y z
N MET A 1 18.21 -12.44 2.80
CA MET A 1 17.51 -12.39 1.52
C MET A 1 18.26 -11.45 0.60
N ASP A 2 18.49 -11.85 -0.65
CA ASP A 2 19.24 -10.98 -1.53
C ASP A 2 18.34 -9.86 -2.08
N LYS A 3 18.98 -8.85 -2.65
CA LYS A 3 18.29 -7.65 -3.08
C LYS A 3 17.31 -7.92 -4.22
N ARG A 4 17.64 -8.85 -5.10
CA ARG A 4 16.77 -9.17 -6.23
C ARG A 4 15.47 -9.81 -5.73
N ARG A 5 15.60 -10.74 -4.80
CA ARG A 5 14.44 -11.39 -4.22
C ARG A 5 13.56 -10.38 -3.47
N LEU A 6 14.19 -9.51 -2.72
CA LEU A 6 13.47 -8.47 -1.97
C LEU A 6 12.70 -7.57 -2.94
N ALA A 7 13.35 -7.13 -4.01
CA ALA A 7 12.72 -6.26 -4.99
C ALA A 7 11.54 -6.95 -5.67
N GLU A 8 11.68 -8.24 -5.92
CA GLU A 8 10.62 -9.02 -6.54
C GLU A 8 9.38 -9.06 -5.63
N ILE A 9 9.59 -9.29 -4.34
CA ILE A 9 8.49 -9.36 -3.40
C ILE A 9 7.86 -7.98 -3.21
N GLU A 10 8.68 -6.94 -3.15
CA GLU A 10 8.16 -5.58 -3.07
C GLU A 10 7.28 -5.24 -4.26
N GLN A 11 7.70 -5.65 -5.44
CA GLN A 11 6.90 -5.42 -6.65
C GLN A 11 5.60 -6.20 -6.59
N TYR A 12 5.63 -7.41 -6.05
CA TYR A 12 4.41 -8.18 -5.86
C TYR A 12 3.42 -7.44 -4.97
N ILE A 13 3.91 -6.86 -3.88
CA ILE A 13 3.08 -6.11 -2.95
C ILE A 13 2.48 -4.88 -3.64
N ILE A 14 3.30 -4.16 -4.37
CA ILE A 14 2.84 -2.98 -5.11
C ILE A 14 1.75 -3.37 -6.11
N ASN A 15 1.98 -4.45 -6.85
CA ASN A 15 1.01 -4.93 -7.82
C ASN A 15 -0.30 -5.33 -7.14
N PHE A 16 -0.21 -5.89 -5.95
CA PHE A 16 -1.41 -6.29 -5.20
C PHE A 16 -2.29 -5.08 -4.90
N PHE A 17 -1.68 -3.99 -4.40
CA PHE A 17 -2.43 -2.76 -4.16
C PHE A 17 -3.04 -2.22 -5.44
N GLN A 18 -2.29 -2.25 -6.53
CA GLN A 18 -2.78 -1.73 -7.80
C GLN A 18 -3.96 -2.53 -8.32
N GLU A 19 -3.90 -3.86 -8.20
CA GLU A 19 -4.98 -4.71 -8.64
C GLU A 19 -6.23 -4.54 -7.80
N GLN A 20 -6.05 -4.35 -6.49
CA GLN A 20 -7.19 -4.14 -5.59
C GLN A 20 -7.78 -2.75 -5.73
N GLN A 21 -7.01 -1.81 -6.27
CA GLN A 21 -7.42 -0.42 -6.41
C GLN A 21 -7.86 0.17 -5.08
N GLN A 22 -7.13 -0.17 -4.03
CA GLN A 22 -7.42 0.27 -2.68
C GLN A 22 -6.14 0.78 -2.04
N SER A 23 -6.28 1.76 -1.15
CA SER A 23 -5.14 2.30 -0.43
C SER A 23 -4.94 1.62 0.92
N ARG A 24 -5.86 0.75 1.31
CA ARG A 24 -5.76 0.02 2.58
C ARG A 24 -6.27 -1.40 2.37
N ILE A 25 -5.50 -2.35 2.85
CA ILE A 25 -5.83 -3.78 2.73
C ILE A 25 -5.61 -4.45 4.08
N LEU A 26 -6.24 -5.60 4.26
CA LEU A 26 -5.93 -6.47 5.38
C LEU A 26 -4.62 -7.20 5.08
N ALA A 27 -3.73 -7.26 6.08
CA ALA A 27 -2.48 -7.99 5.92
C ALA A 27 -2.76 -9.45 5.59
N LYS A 28 -3.79 -10.03 6.20
CA LYS A 28 -4.17 -11.40 5.95
C LYS A 28 -4.44 -11.65 4.46
N ASP A 29 -5.11 -10.72 3.81
CA ASP A 29 -5.44 -10.89 2.40
C ASP A 29 -4.18 -10.96 1.55
N LEU A 30 -3.19 -10.15 1.88
CA LEU A 30 -1.92 -10.18 1.16
C LEU A 30 -1.20 -11.50 1.38
N PHE A 31 -1.10 -11.95 2.64
CA PHE A 31 -0.43 -13.21 2.94
C PHE A 31 -1.13 -14.39 2.30
N ASP A 32 -2.45 -14.37 2.27
CA ASP A 32 -3.22 -15.47 1.70
C ASP A 32 -3.23 -15.46 0.17
N SER A 33 -2.82 -14.35 -0.44
CA SER A 33 -2.91 -14.20 -1.90
C SER A 33 -1.89 -15.05 -2.64
N THR A 34 -0.84 -15.52 -1.97
CA THR A 34 0.22 -16.26 -2.64
C THR A 34 0.87 -17.27 -1.70
N THR A 35 1.33 -18.37 -2.28
CA THR A 35 2.21 -19.31 -1.58
C THR A 35 3.62 -19.28 -2.15
N ALA A 36 3.87 -18.40 -3.10
CA ALA A 36 5.18 -18.31 -3.75
C ALA A 36 6.25 -17.73 -2.83
N TYR A 37 5.83 -16.97 -1.83
CA TYR A 37 6.75 -16.32 -0.91
C TYR A 37 6.39 -16.69 0.52
N ALA A 38 7.42 -16.92 1.34
CA ALA A 38 7.20 -17.17 2.76
C ALA A 38 6.70 -15.90 3.44
N ASN A 39 5.85 -16.07 4.45
CA ASN A 39 5.31 -14.92 5.18
C ASN A 39 6.44 -14.04 5.75
N ALA A 40 7.51 -14.66 6.26
CA ALA A 40 8.63 -13.89 6.81
C ALA A 40 9.28 -13.01 5.76
N ASP A 41 9.35 -13.49 4.52
CA ASP A 41 9.93 -12.72 3.43
C ASP A 41 9.02 -11.56 3.04
N ILE A 42 7.71 -11.78 3.05
CA ILE A 42 6.75 -10.72 2.78
C ILE A 42 6.84 -9.64 3.85
N VAL A 43 6.96 -10.05 5.12
CA VAL A 43 7.12 -9.10 6.22
C VAL A 43 8.39 -8.27 6.03
N ARG A 44 9.48 -8.91 5.62
CA ARG A 44 10.73 -8.18 5.39
C ARG A 44 10.56 -7.13 4.29
N ALA A 45 9.87 -7.49 3.22
CA ALA A 45 9.59 -6.55 2.14
C ALA A 45 8.70 -5.41 2.60
N LEU A 46 7.68 -5.72 3.41
CA LEU A 46 6.81 -4.68 3.97
C LEU A 46 7.60 -3.72 4.84
N GLU A 47 8.52 -4.24 5.65
CA GLU A 47 9.36 -3.38 6.48
C GLU A 47 10.18 -2.41 5.63
N ASP A 48 10.73 -2.90 4.53
CA ASP A 48 11.53 -2.07 3.66
C ASP A 48 10.67 -0.99 2.99
N LEU A 49 9.49 -1.36 2.51
CA LEU A 49 8.57 -0.40 1.91
C LEU A 49 8.09 0.64 2.91
N GLU A 50 7.96 0.26 4.16
CA GLU A 50 7.52 1.18 5.21
C GLU A 50 8.63 2.11 5.65
N LYS A 51 9.80 1.55 5.97
CA LYS A 51 10.85 2.32 6.63
C LYS A 51 11.78 3.01 5.65
N ARG A 52 12.05 2.37 4.52
CA ARG A 52 13.01 2.90 3.56
C ARG A 52 12.32 3.69 2.46
N GLU A 53 11.27 3.11 1.89
CA GLU A 53 10.59 3.74 0.76
C GLU A 53 9.45 4.65 1.20
N ARG A 54 8.94 4.44 2.41
CA ARG A 54 7.85 5.24 2.98
C ARG A 54 6.59 5.21 2.13
N LEU A 55 6.33 4.08 1.50
CA LEU A 55 5.17 3.92 0.63
C LEU A 55 3.94 3.45 1.39
N LEU A 56 4.14 2.83 2.55
CA LEU A 56 3.02 2.27 3.31
C LEU A 56 3.33 2.28 4.80
N VAL A 57 2.30 2.03 5.59
CA VAL A 57 2.42 1.83 7.04
C VAL A 57 1.61 0.62 7.42
N ARG A 58 2.05 -0.06 8.45
CA ARG A 58 1.33 -1.21 9.00
C ARG A 58 0.75 -0.80 10.35
N HIS A 59 -0.48 -1.21 10.61
CA HIS A 59 -1.11 -0.87 11.87
C HIS A 59 -2.14 -1.93 12.24
N THR A 60 -2.48 -1.98 13.52
CA THR A 60 -3.47 -2.94 14.04
C THR A 60 -4.63 -2.16 14.61
N THR A 61 -5.83 -2.53 14.21
CA THR A 61 -7.05 -1.90 14.68
C THR A 61 -8.06 -3.00 14.97
N GLU A 62 -8.59 -3.01 16.19
CA GLU A 62 -9.63 -3.97 16.57
C GLU A 62 -9.22 -5.41 16.29
N GLY A 63 -7.97 -5.72 16.57
CA GLY A 63 -7.47 -7.08 16.43
C GLY A 63 -7.09 -7.49 15.02
N ASN A 64 -7.23 -6.60 14.05
CA ASN A 64 -6.88 -6.88 12.67
C ASN A 64 -5.68 -6.07 12.25
N ASP A 65 -4.79 -6.70 11.49
CA ASP A 65 -3.62 -6.04 10.95
C ASP A 65 -3.93 -5.49 9.57
N PHE A 66 -3.65 -4.21 9.38
CA PHE A 66 -3.88 -3.51 8.12
C PHE A 66 -2.57 -2.99 7.55
N ILE A 67 -2.56 -2.83 6.25
CA ILE A 67 -1.47 -2.19 5.52
C ILE A 67 -2.10 -1.06 4.72
N SER A 68 -1.65 0.17 4.97
CA SER A 68 -2.21 1.35 4.31
C SER A 68 -1.11 2.07 3.56
N LEU A 69 -1.43 2.53 2.35
CA LEU A 69 -0.50 3.35 1.60
C LEU A 69 -0.44 4.75 2.23
N THR A 70 0.76 5.31 2.23
CA THR A 70 0.92 6.72 2.58
C THR A 70 0.49 7.58 1.39
N ASN A 71 0.39 8.90 1.58
CA ASN A 71 0.13 9.79 0.45
C ASN A 71 1.20 9.62 -0.61
N HIS A 72 2.45 9.45 -0.18
CA HIS A 72 3.55 9.19 -1.10
C HIS A 72 3.34 7.88 -1.85
N GLY A 73 2.87 6.84 -1.16
CA GLY A 73 2.59 5.56 -1.79
C GLY A 73 1.46 5.64 -2.80
N VAL A 74 0.39 6.37 -2.46
CA VAL A 74 -0.73 6.53 -3.39
C VAL A 74 -0.25 7.19 -4.68
N ALA A 75 0.54 8.25 -4.55
CA ALA A 75 1.08 8.95 -5.72
C ALA A 75 2.01 8.06 -6.52
N TYR A 76 2.89 7.33 -5.81
CA TYR A 76 3.86 6.46 -6.46
C TYR A 76 3.18 5.38 -7.28
N LEU A 77 2.11 4.80 -6.75
CA LEU A 77 1.41 3.70 -7.41
C LEU A 77 0.43 4.18 -8.47
N GLY A 78 0.19 5.48 -8.55
CA GLY A 78 -0.74 6.01 -9.52
C GLY A 78 -2.19 5.77 -9.15
N LEU A 79 -2.49 5.73 -7.87
CA LEU A 79 -3.84 5.50 -7.37
C LEU A 79 -4.57 6.79 -7.03
N ASP A 80 -4.06 7.91 -7.52
CA ASP A 80 -4.74 9.19 -7.35
C ASP A 80 -6.13 9.09 -7.94
N GLY A 81 -7.11 9.56 -7.21
CA GLY A 81 -8.49 9.51 -7.67
C GLY A 81 -9.24 8.28 -7.27
N THR A 82 -8.56 7.29 -6.68
CA THR A 82 -9.27 6.16 -6.10
C THR A 82 -9.89 6.58 -4.77
N ASP A 83 -10.58 5.68 -4.14
CA ASP A 83 -11.24 5.96 -2.87
C ASP A 83 -10.21 5.93 -1.74
N VAL A 84 -9.39 6.95 -1.68
CA VAL A 84 -8.37 7.07 -0.65
C VAL A 84 -9.02 7.61 0.62
N GLU A 85 -8.66 7.03 1.70
CA GLU A 85 -9.08 7.57 2.97
C GLU A 85 -8.43 8.90 3.14
N ASN A 86 -8.86 9.73 3.15
CA ASN A 86 -8.13 10.89 3.10
C ASN A 86 -7.85 11.38 4.33
N GLU A 87 -7.43 11.15 4.39
CA GLU A 87 -7.03 11.51 5.09
C GLU A 87 -7.09 12.50 5.20
N ALA A 88 -7.30 12.56 5.00
CA ALA A 88 -7.31 13.25 4.93
C ALA A 88 -7.39 13.91 4.51
N GLY A 89 -7.88 13.81 4.43
CA GLY A 89 -7.95 14.30 3.88
C GLY A 89 -8.23 14.94 3.27
N THR A 90 -8.35 15.01 2.91
CA THR A 90 -8.42 15.35 2.10
C THR A 90 -8.60 15.95 1.33
N LEU A 91 -8.84 16.12 0.88
CA LEU A 91 -8.87 16.40 -0.02
C LEU A 91 -9.07 17.19 -0.55
N PRO A 92 -9.14 17.39 -0.98
CA PRO A 92 -9.18 17.83 -1.77
C PRO A 92 -9.39 18.40 -2.40
N HIS A 93 -9.72 18.25 -2.91
CA HIS A 93 -9.63 18.30 -3.65
C HIS A 93 -10.07 18.87 -4.12
N PRO A 94 -10.29 19.26 -4.27
CA PRO A 94 -10.47 19.50 -4.95
C PRO A 94 -10.65 19.85 -5.58
N PRO A 95 -10.79 19.82 -5.88
CA PRO A 95 -10.60 19.66 -6.60
C PRO A 95 -10.60 19.80 -7.08
N LYS A 96 -10.87 19.52 -7.23
CA LYS A 96 -10.54 19.16 -7.66
C LYS A 96 -10.54 19.30 -7.96
N SER A 97 -10.91 19.58 -8.09
CA SER A 97 -10.62 19.31 -8.38
C SER A 97 -10.77 19.53 -8.61
N ALA A 98 -11.22 20.05 -8.63
CA ALA A 98 -10.96 19.93 -8.79
C ALA A 98 -11.14 20.11 -9.09
N THR A 99 -11.56 20.27 -9.27
CA THR A 99 -11.31 20.00 -9.53
C THR A 99 -11.67 20.13 -9.74
N LYS A 100 -12.21 20.43 -9.81
CA LYS A 100 -12.21 20.26 -9.99
C LYS A 100 -12.37 20.54 -10.04
N ALA A 101 -12.79 20.97 -10.10
CA ALA A 101 -12.53 20.93 -10.06
C ALA A 101 -12.58 21.06 -10.05
N ILE A 102 -13.15 21.12 -10.11
CA ILE A 102 -12.76 20.98 -10.07
C ILE A 102 -12.57 20.93 -10.14
#